data_77116527d52a3679df61b0aa6ad1bb30
#
_entry.id   77116527d52a3679df61b0aa6ad1bb30
#
_cell.length_a   1.000
_cell.length_b   1.000
_cell.length_c   1.000
_cell.angle_alpha   90.00
_cell.angle_beta   90.00
_cell.angle_gamma   90.00
#
_symmetry.space_group_name_H-M   'P 1'
#
loop_
_entity.id
_entity.type
_entity.pdbx_description
1 polymer ?
#
loop_
_entity_poly.entity_id
_entity_poly.type
_entity_poly.pdbx_seq_one_letter_code
_entity_poly.pdbx_strand_id
1 'polypeptide(L)'
;MDKELPISPWPEWKIISKIGEGSFGRVYKAQRTEKGRSFYSAIKIITIPASKGELDSVRSESGDERSVRGYFENLVEECIQEVSTMEYFRGNSYIVSVEDFKVMEYLDEIGWDIFIRMEYLTSFMEYYAGKNLTEKEVMKLGIDLCKSLEYCGQLHIIHRDIKPENIFVSRFGDFKLGDFGIARELEKTMSTLSKKGTYSYMAPEMYRGEQYDSRVDIYALGLVLYKLMNHNRLPFLNLEKQLITYRDKENALTRRMSGETLPAPVDAGEAFGSVILKACAYDAKERYQTPDKFREALEEIRYGTANREQGVHEKPKPVEERPVPESMPKFLQEGAARQL
;
A
#
# COMPACT_ATOMS: atom_id res chain seq x y z
N MET A 1 -10.92 -24.42 17.86
CA MET A 1 -10.01 -25.24 17.03
C MET A 1 -8.88 -24.34 16.61
N ASP A 2 -7.70 -24.52 17.21
CA ASP A 2 -6.50 -23.83 16.75
C ASP A 2 -6.20 -24.34 15.33
N LYS A 3 -6.36 -23.46 14.33
CA LYS A 3 -5.94 -23.79 12.97
C LYS A 3 -4.43 -23.99 13.01
N GLU A 4 -3.95 -25.16 12.62
CA GLU A 4 -2.52 -25.41 12.47
C GLU A 4 -1.87 -24.29 11.65
N LEU A 5 -0.72 -23.81 12.13
CA LEU A 5 0.04 -22.81 11.42
C LEU A 5 0.62 -23.44 10.14
N PRO A 6 0.63 -22.71 9.02
CA PRO A 6 1.19 -23.24 7.77
C PRO A 6 2.69 -23.52 7.92
N ILE A 7 3.18 -24.48 7.16
CA ILE A 7 4.60 -24.81 7.11
C ILE A 7 5.31 -23.82 6.19
N SER A 8 6.43 -23.28 6.68
CA SER A 8 7.26 -22.38 5.87
C SER A 8 8.02 -23.18 4.80
N PRO A 9 8.08 -22.66 3.55
CA PRO A 9 8.90 -23.27 2.50
C PRO A 9 10.41 -23.03 2.68
N TRP A 10 10.79 -22.24 3.69
CA TRP A 10 12.17 -22.04 4.13
C TRP A 10 12.39 -22.80 5.45
N PRO A 11 13.13 -23.91 5.45
CA PRO A 11 13.26 -24.78 6.63
C PRO A 11 13.79 -24.08 7.87
N GLU A 12 14.65 -23.05 7.68
CA GLU A 12 15.25 -22.25 8.74
C GLU A 12 14.28 -21.24 9.37
N TRP A 13 13.15 -20.91 8.68
CA TRP A 13 12.14 -19.96 9.15
C TRP A 13 10.89 -20.67 9.62
N LYS A 14 10.66 -20.71 10.93
CA LYS A 14 9.45 -21.28 11.52
C LYS A 14 8.37 -20.22 11.65
N ILE A 15 7.19 -20.46 11.10
CA ILE A 15 6.00 -19.63 11.32
C ILE A 15 5.56 -19.81 12.77
N ILE A 16 5.40 -18.71 13.52
CA ILE A 16 5.11 -18.71 14.96
C ILE A 16 3.75 -18.11 15.32
N SER A 17 3.24 -17.18 14.53
CA SER A 17 1.91 -16.60 14.75
C SER A 17 1.38 -15.92 13.49
N LYS A 18 0.04 -15.86 13.35
CA LYS A 18 -0.63 -15.03 12.37
C LYS A 18 -0.65 -13.60 12.90
N ILE A 19 -0.28 -12.63 12.07
CA ILE A 19 -0.22 -11.20 12.42
C ILE A 19 -1.14 -10.32 11.57
N GLY A 20 -1.66 -10.85 10.46
CA GLY A 20 -2.59 -10.11 9.60
C GLY A 20 -3.37 -11.03 8.68
N GLU A 21 -4.48 -10.51 8.18
CA GLU A 21 -5.28 -11.09 7.11
C GLU A 21 -5.92 -9.96 6.32
N GLY A 22 -5.77 -9.99 5.03
CA GLY A 22 -6.33 -9.00 4.11
C GLY A 22 -7.00 -9.68 2.92
N SER A 23 -7.51 -8.88 1.99
CA SER A 23 -8.14 -9.35 0.75
C SER A 23 -7.19 -10.24 -0.08
N PHE A 24 -5.88 -10.06 0.09
CA PHE A 24 -4.84 -10.69 -0.73
C PHE A 24 -3.98 -11.69 0.03
N GLY A 25 -4.50 -12.28 1.10
CA GLY A 25 -3.80 -13.34 1.79
C GLY A 25 -3.61 -13.12 3.28
N ARG A 26 -2.85 -14.01 3.88
CA ARG A 26 -2.59 -14.08 5.32
C ARG A 26 -1.13 -13.77 5.59
N VAL A 27 -0.87 -12.95 6.60
CA VAL A 27 0.49 -12.57 7.00
C VAL A 27 0.84 -13.21 8.32
N TYR A 28 2.02 -13.81 8.39
CA TYR A 28 2.51 -14.51 9.55
C TYR A 28 3.86 -13.95 10.01
N LYS A 29 4.09 -13.97 11.31
CA LYS A 29 5.41 -13.76 11.89
C LYS A 29 6.17 -15.08 11.82
N ALA A 30 7.38 -15.03 11.29
CA ALA A 30 8.30 -16.15 11.24
C ALA A 30 9.55 -15.85 12.06
N GLN A 31 10.16 -16.88 12.63
CA GLN A 31 11.36 -16.82 13.46
C GLN A 31 12.42 -17.78 12.92
N ARG A 32 13.64 -17.31 12.87
CA ARG A 32 14.87 -18.10 12.69
C ARG A 32 15.74 -17.97 13.93
N THR A 33 16.26 -19.07 14.41
CA THR A 33 17.20 -19.08 15.54
C THR A 33 18.58 -19.50 15.06
N GLU A 34 19.59 -18.69 15.34
CA GLU A 34 20.97 -18.96 15.00
C GLU A 34 21.87 -18.70 16.22
N LYS A 35 22.58 -19.72 16.70
CA LYS A 35 23.46 -19.63 17.88
C LYS A 35 22.80 -18.94 19.09
N GLY A 36 21.53 -19.30 19.38
CA GLY A 36 20.75 -18.75 20.49
C GLY A 36 20.19 -17.34 20.28
N ARG A 37 20.35 -16.76 19.10
CA ARG A 37 19.76 -15.45 18.74
C ARG A 37 18.55 -15.65 17.82
N SER A 38 17.48 -14.92 18.10
CA SER A 38 16.26 -14.96 17.30
C SER A 38 16.21 -13.80 16.30
N PHE A 39 15.90 -14.15 15.07
CA PHE A 39 15.62 -13.22 13.96
C PHE A 39 14.19 -13.37 13.54
N TYR A 40 13.57 -12.28 13.08
CA TYR A 40 12.16 -12.28 12.71
C TYR A 40 11.99 -11.78 11.29
N SER A 41 11.03 -12.39 10.57
CA SER A 41 10.59 -12.00 9.24
C SER A 41 9.07 -12.06 9.19
N ALA A 42 8.44 -11.34 8.28
CA ALA A 42 7.03 -11.51 7.95
C ALA A 42 6.92 -12.41 6.72
N ILE A 43 5.96 -13.34 6.72
CA ILE A 43 5.67 -14.18 5.56
C ILE A 43 4.21 -13.95 5.18
N LYS A 44 3.99 -13.38 3.99
CA LYS A 44 2.67 -13.26 3.38
C LYS A 44 2.43 -14.50 2.53
N ILE A 45 1.25 -15.10 2.67
CA ILE A 45 0.82 -16.26 1.89
C ILE A 45 -0.41 -15.87 1.09
N ILE A 46 -0.29 -15.94 -0.24
CA ILE A 46 -1.38 -15.75 -1.19
C ILE A 46 -1.74 -17.13 -1.72
N THR A 47 -2.99 -17.53 -1.53
CA THR A 47 -3.51 -18.81 -2.03
C THR A 47 -4.34 -18.55 -3.27
N ILE A 48 -4.06 -19.25 -4.37
CA ILE A 48 -4.77 -19.17 -5.65
C ILE A 48 -5.24 -20.58 -6.03
N PRO A 49 -6.56 -20.83 -6.24
CA PRO A 49 -7.68 -19.91 -5.99
C PRO A 49 -7.85 -19.56 -4.51
N ALA A 50 -8.38 -18.38 -4.21
CA ALA A 50 -8.54 -17.92 -2.81
C ALA A 50 -9.60 -18.72 -2.04
N SER A 51 -10.49 -19.42 -2.73
CA SER A 51 -11.50 -20.28 -2.14
C SER A 51 -11.98 -21.36 -3.11
N LYS A 52 -12.57 -22.43 -2.53
CA LYS A 52 -13.24 -23.46 -3.34
C LYS A 52 -14.38 -22.90 -4.18
N GLY A 53 -15.12 -21.91 -3.66
CA GLY A 53 -16.21 -21.26 -4.40
C GLY A 53 -15.72 -20.52 -5.64
N GLU A 54 -14.52 -19.91 -5.60
CA GLU A 54 -13.89 -19.29 -6.78
C GLU A 54 -13.53 -20.34 -7.82
N LEU A 55 -12.91 -21.45 -7.41
CA LEU A 55 -12.59 -22.58 -8.29
C LEU A 55 -13.86 -23.13 -8.96
N ASP A 56 -14.92 -23.34 -8.20
CA ASP A 56 -16.19 -23.87 -8.72
C ASP A 56 -16.86 -22.87 -9.67
N SER A 57 -16.75 -21.55 -9.42
CA SER A 57 -17.26 -20.52 -10.34
C SER A 57 -16.55 -20.56 -11.68
N VAL A 58 -15.22 -20.57 -11.69
CA VAL A 58 -14.43 -20.65 -12.93
C VAL A 58 -14.69 -21.97 -13.67
N ARG A 59 -14.86 -23.09 -12.94
CA ARG A 59 -15.26 -24.37 -13.55
C ARG A 59 -16.61 -24.31 -14.25
N SER A 60 -17.57 -23.59 -13.68
CA SER A 60 -18.92 -23.46 -14.28
C SER A 60 -18.92 -22.63 -15.59
N GLU A 61 -17.92 -21.74 -15.74
CA GLU A 61 -17.78 -20.88 -16.93
C GLU A 61 -16.85 -21.49 -17.98
N SER A 62 -15.98 -22.42 -17.57
CA SER A 62 -14.97 -23.03 -18.44
C SER A 62 -15.47 -24.37 -18.99
N GLY A 63 -15.09 -24.70 -20.22
CA GLY A 63 -15.50 -25.94 -20.88
C GLY A 63 -14.73 -27.19 -20.44
N ASP A 64 -13.57 -27.03 -19.77
CA ASP A 64 -12.68 -28.15 -19.39
C ASP A 64 -11.67 -27.72 -18.32
N GLU A 65 -11.12 -28.73 -17.59
CA GLU A 65 -10.15 -28.53 -16.49
C GLU A 65 -8.84 -27.90 -16.97
N ARG A 66 -8.44 -28.05 -18.23
CA ARG A 66 -7.22 -27.43 -18.77
C ARG A 66 -7.39 -25.90 -18.85
N SER A 67 -8.56 -25.46 -19.29
CA SER A 67 -8.91 -24.03 -19.33
C SER A 67 -8.98 -23.43 -17.94
N VAL A 68 -9.56 -24.15 -16.97
CA VAL A 68 -9.60 -23.74 -15.55
C VAL A 68 -8.19 -23.59 -15.00
N ARG A 69 -7.32 -24.56 -15.22
CA ARG A 69 -5.93 -24.53 -14.78
C ARG A 69 -5.18 -23.34 -15.39
N GLY A 70 -5.28 -23.15 -16.71
CA GLY A 70 -4.62 -22.05 -17.42
C GLY A 70 -5.07 -20.66 -16.92
N TYR A 71 -6.33 -20.53 -16.54
CA TYR A 71 -6.83 -19.30 -15.92
C TYR A 71 -6.09 -18.98 -14.61
N PHE A 72 -5.97 -19.94 -13.69
CA PHE A 72 -5.29 -19.74 -12.42
C PHE A 72 -3.76 -19.64 -12.56
N GLU A 73 -3.16 -20.36 -13.51
CA GLU A 73 -1.73 -20.22 -13.85
C GLU A 73 -1.40 -18.77 -14.29
N ASN A 74 -2.26 -18.14 -15.09
CA ASN A 74 -2.09 -16.73 -15.45
C ASN A 74 -2.13 -15.81 -14.23
N LEU A 75 -3.04 -16.05 -13.27
CA LEU A 75 -3.10 -15.27 -12.03
C LEU A 75 -1.84 -15.46 -11.17
N VAL A 76 -1.30 -16.67 -11.12
CA VAL A 76 -0.02 -16.95 -10.42
C VAL A 76 1.12 -16.19 -11.08
N GLU A 77 1.20 -16.19 -12.42
CA GLU A 77 2.23 -15.47 -13.18
C GLU A 77 2.15 -13.95 -12.94
N GLU A 78 0.94 -13.39 -12.94
CA GLU A 78 0.72 -11.97 -12.59
C GLU A 78 1.24 -11.65 -11.19
N CYS A 79 0.94 -12.50 -10.19
CA CYS A 79 1.46 -12.33 -8.84
C CYS A 79 2.99 -12.41 -8.78
N ILE A 80 3.61 -13.37 -9.48
CA ILE A 80 5.07 -13.52 -9.55
C ILE A 80 5.69 -12.25 -10.14
N GLN A 81 5.09 -11.70 -11.18
CA GLN A 81 5.57 -10.51 -11.84
C GLN A 81 5.52 -9.28 -10.93
N GLU A 82 4.43 -9.12 -10.16
CA GLU A 82 4.32 -8.06 -9.17
C GLU A 82 5.36 -8.21 -8.05
N VAL A 83 5.54 -9.43 -7.51
CA VAL A 83 6.56 -9.70 -6.48
C VAL A 83 7.96 -9.45 -7.01
N SER A 84 8.25 -9.83 -8.26
CA SER A 84 9.54 -9.57 -8.91
C SER A 84 9.82 -8.06 -9.04
N THR A 85 8.78 -7.25 -9.25
CA THR A 85 8.90 -5.79 -9.25
C THR A 85 9.35 -5.24 -7.89
N MET A 86 9.00 -5.93 -6.79
CA MET A 86 9.44 -5.54 -5.44
C MET A 86 10.96 -5.67 -5.26
N GLU A 87 11.66 -6.46 -6.07
CA GLU A 87 13.12 -6.55 -6.01
C GLU A 87 13.81 -5.22 -6.37
N TYR A 88 13.18 -4.40 -7.22
CA TYR A 88 13.70 -3.05 -7.54
C TYR A 88 13.67 -2.12 -6.33
N PHE A 89 12.81 -2.38 -5.35
CA PHE A 89 12.72 -1.60 -4.11
C PHE A 89 13.70 -2.05 -3.02
N ARG A 90 14.46 -3.12 -3.24
CA ARG A 90 15.40 -3.65 -2.24
C ARG A 90 16.45 -2.61 -1.85
N GLY A 91 16.57 -2.35 -0.55
CA GLY A 91 17.48 -1.34 0.00
C GLY A 91 16.90 0.06 0.11
N ASN A 92 15.66 0.30 -0.32
CA ASN A 92 14.97 1.56 -0.07
C ASN A 92 14.55 1.65 1.40
N SER A 93 14.86 2.79 2.05
CA SER A 93 14.56 3.00 3.47
C SER A 93 13.09 3.25 3.76
N TYR A 94 12.30 3.64 2.75
CA TYR A 94 10.90 4.06 2.89
C TYR A 94 9.90 3.07 2.30
N ILE A 95 10.37 1.93 1.78
CA ILE A 95 9.54 0.87 1.22
C ILE A 95 9.84 -0.43 1.96
N VAL A 96 8.81 -1.23 2.22
CA VAL A 96 8.95 -2.55 2.85
C VAL A 96 9.76 -3.46 1.92
N SER A 97 10.86 -4.02 2.43
CA SER A 97 11.76 -4.86 1.63
C SER A 97 11.24 -6.28 1.54
N VAL A 98 11.07 -6.78 0.32
CA VAL A 98 10.90 -8.20 0.04
C VAL A 98 12.29 -8.86 0.05
N GLU A 99 12.43 -9.91 0.82
CA GLU A 99 13.70 -10.64 1.00
C GLU A 99 13.81 -11.86 0.10
N ASP A 100 12.67 -12.57 -0.11
CA ASP A 100 12.60 -13.79 -0.90
C ASP A 100 11.14 -14.16 -1.20
N PHE A 101 10.88 -14.98 -2.22
CA PHE A 101 9.57 -15.57 -2.45
C PHE A 101 9.66 -16.99 -2.99
N LYS A 102 8.61 -17.78 -2.77
CA LYS A 102 8.47 -19.14 -3.31
C LYS A 102 7.04 -19.40 -3.72
N VAL A 103 6.88 -20.14 -4.81
CA VAL A 103 5.59 -20.64 -5.29
C VAL A 103 5.55 -22.14 -5.06
N MET A 104 4.48 -22.61 -4.44
CA MET A 104 4.24 -24.03 -4.19
C MET A 104 2.93 -24.42 -4.86
N GLU A 105 3.01 -25.31 -5.82
CA GLU A 105 1.86 -25.89 -6.51
C GLU A 105 1.36 -27.11 -5.74
N TYR A 106 0.04 -27.30 -5.70
CA TYR A 106 -0.59 -28.47 -5.10
C TYR A 106 -0.51 -29.66 -6.08
N LEU A 107 -0.18 -30.85 -5.56
CA LEU A 107 0.03 -32.03 -6.39
C LEU A 107 -1.28 -32.68 -6.87
N ASP A 108 -2.33 -32.63 -6.03
CA ASP A 108 -3.55 -33.41 -6.22
C ASP A 108 -4.75 -32.56 -6.69
N GLU A 109 -4.60 -31.23 -6.73
CA GLU A 109 -5.68 -30.32 -7.11
C GLU A 109 -5.13 -29.05 -7.77
N ILE A 110 -6.00 -28.29 -8.45
CA ILE A 110 -5.63 -26.96 -9.00
C ILE A 110 -5.48 -26.00 -7.83
N GLY A 111 -4.24 -25.57 -7.57
CA GLY A 111 -3.98 -24.61 -6.52
C GLY A 111 -2.50 -24.33 -6.30
N TRP A 112 -2.24 -23.12 -5.82
CA TRP A 112 -0.89 -22.62 -5.51
C TRP A 112 -0.90 -21.79 -4.25
N ASP A 113 0.16 -21.90 -3.46
CA ASP A 113 0.51 -20.93 -2.42
C ASP A 113 1.75 -20.14 -2.84
N ILE A 114 1.63 -18.83 -2.88
CA ILE A 114 2.74 -17.91 -3.10
C ILE A 114 3.17 -17.38 -1.74
N PHE A 115 4.38 -17.72 -1.32
CA PHE A 115 4.98 -17.29 -0.07
C PHE A 115 5.92 -16.11 -0.36
N ILE A 116 5.70 -14.98 0.29
CA ILE A 116 6.52 -13.78 0.15
C ILE A 116 7.13 -13.48 1.53
N ARG A 117 8.45 -13.61 1.66
CA ARG A 117 9.17 -13.29 2.88
C ARG A 117 9.71 -11.87 2.80
N MET A 118 9.41 -11.08 3.82
CA MET A 118 9.73 -9.66 3.91
C MET A 118 10.23 -9.27 5.30
N GLU A 119 10.83 -8.10 5.43
CA GLU A 119 11.25 -7.57 6.73
C GLU A 119 10.07 -7.51 7.71
N TYR A 120 10.32 -7.88 8.97
CA TYR A 120 9.31 -7.78 10.03
C TYR A 120 9.34 -6.39 10.65
N LEU A 121 8.23 -5.68 10.53
CA LEU A 121 8.05 -4.31 10.98
C LEU A 121 6.83 -4.19 11.88
N THR A 122 6.79 -3.13 12.68
CA THR A 122 5.59 -2.75 13.44
C THR A 122 4.58 -2.12 12.48
N SER A 123 3.32 -2.56 12.49
CA SER A 123 2.28 -1.91 11.70
C SER A 123 2.04 -0.49 12.23
N PHE A 124 1.70 0.45 11.35
CA PHE A 124 1.38 1.81 11.77
C PHE A 124 0.15 1.83 12.69
N MET A 125 -0.82 0.94 12.45
CA MET A 125 -2.00 0.80 13.29
C MET A 125 -1.66 0.43 14.74
N GLU A 126 -0.68 -0.47 14.94
CA GLU A 126 -0.17 -0.83 16.25
C GLU A 126 0.68 0.30 16.85
N TYR A 127 1.53 0.95 16.05
CA TYR A 127 2.40 2.04 16.49
C TYR A 127 1.65 3.21 17.11
N TYR A 128 0.54 3.64 16.51
CA TYR A 128 -0.22 4.77 17.00
C TYR A 128 -1.44 4.38 17.85
N ALA A 129 -1.70 3.09 18.08
CA ALA A 129 -2.80 2.65 18.93
C ALA A 129 -2.73 3.30 20.32
N GLY A 130 -3.78 4.05 20.67
CA GLY A 130 -3.85 4.78 21.94
C GLY A 130 -2.92 6.00 22.06
N LYS A 131 -2.30 6.45 20.97
CA LYS A 131 -1.49 7.67 20.91
C LYS A 131 -2.18 8.73 20.07
N ASN A 132 -2.04 9.98 20.48
CA ASN A 132 -2.32 11.12 19.62
C ASN A 132 -0.99 11.57 19.02
N LEU A 133 -0.85 11.42 17.70
CA LEU A 133 0.33 11.88 17.00
C LEU A 133 0.35 13.41 16.94
N THR A 134 1.51 13.98 17.21
CA THR A 134 1.71 15.43 17.04
C THR A 134 1.74 15.78 15.56
N GLU A 135 1.44 17.02 15.23
CA GLU A 135 1.53 17.57 13.88
C GLU A 135 2.90 17.30 13.24
N LYS A 136 4.00 17.42 14.01
CA LYS A 136 5.36 17.13 13.56
C LYS A 136 5.57 15.66 13.19
N GLU A 137 4.96 14.72 13.92
CA GLU A 137 5.03 13.29 13.62
C GLU A 137 4.22 12.94 12.37
N VAL A 138 3.05 13.57 12.20
CA VAL A 138 2.22 13.39 11.00
C VAL A 138 2.89 13.99 9.77
N MET A 139 3.54 15.15 9.88
CA MET A 139 4.37 15.70 8.79
C MET A 139 5.53 14.76 8.44
N LYS A 140 6.22 14.17 9.45
CA LYS A 140 7.29 13.18 9.19
C LYS A 140 6.77 11.99 8.40
N LEU A 141 5.60 11.46 8.79
CA LEU A 141 4.94 10.38 8.04
C LEU A 141 4.71 10.80 6.59
N GLY A 142 4.15 11.97 6.36
CA GLY A 142 3.93 12.51 5.00
C GLY A 142 5.22 12.60 4.19
N ILE A 143 6.29 13.15 4.79
CA ILE A 143 7.60 13.29 4.15
C ILE A 143 8.19 11.92 3.78
N ASP A 144 8.18 10.96 4.71
CA ASP A 144 8.74 9.63 4.48
C ASP A 144 7.98 8.88 3.37
N LEU A 145 6.63 8.99 3.35
CA LEU A 145 5.82 8.38 2.30
C LEU A 145 5.93 9.10 0.95
N CYS A 146 6.13 10.42 0.93
CA CYS A 146 6.46 11.10 -0.33
C CYS A 146 7.75 10.57 -0.94
N LYS A 147 8.79 10.29 -0.12
CA LYS A 147 10.04 9.68 -0.62
C LYS A 147 9.82 8.29 -1.21
N SER A 148 8.93 7.46 -0.63
CA SER A 148 8.55 6.19 -1.27
C SER A 148 7.84 6.41 -2.59
N LEU A 149 6.93 7.40 -2.69
CA LEU A 149 6.21 7.71 -3.93
C LEU A 149 7.10 8.32 -5.01
N GLU A 150 8.11 9.11 -4.64
CA GLU A 150 9.13 9.62 -5.57
C GLU A 150 9.87 8.45 -6.23
N TYR A 151 10.24 7.44 -5.44
CA TYR A 151 10.90 6.25 -5.97
C TYR A 151 9.96 5.40 -6.84
N CYS A 152 8.70 5.25 -6.46
CA CYS A 152 7.67 4.65 -7.30
C CYS A 152 7.53 5.38 -8.65
N GLY A 153 7.53 6.72 -8.63
CA GLY A 153 7.46 7.55 -9.83
C GLY A 153 8.61 7.32 -10.79
N GLN A 154 9.85 7.14 -10.28
CA GLN A 154 11.03 6.82 -11.11
C GLN A 154 10.88 5.47 -11.83
N LEU A 155 10.16 4.52 -11.25
CA LEU A 155 9.88 3.22 -11.83
C LEU A 155 8.53 3.15 -12.57
N HIS A 156 7.84 4.28 -12.72
CA HIS A 156 6.49 4.37 -13.31
C HIS A 156 5.45 3.48 -12.60
N ILE A 157 5.59 3.28 -11.29
CA ILE A 157 4.69 2.48 -10.48
C ILE A 157 3.72 3.39 -9.74
N ILE A 158 2.43 3.08 -9.79
CA ILE A 158 1.38 3.69 -9.00
C ILE A 158 0.98 2.69 -7.92
N HIS A 159 0.99 3.10 -6.65
CA HIS A 159 0.71 2.20 -5.52
C HIS A 159 -0.78 1.82 -5.42
N ARG A 160 -1.66 2.80 -5.61
CA ARG A 160 -3.14 2.65 -5.69
C ARG A 160 -3.86 2.23 -4.41
N ASP A 161 -3.16 1.86 -3.33
CA ASP A 161 -3.76 1.38 -2.08
C ASP A 161 -3.08 1.97 -0.84
N ILE A 162 -2.84 3.30 -0.85
CA ILE A 162 -2.27 4.00 0.30
C ILE A 162 -3.36 4.16 1.36
N LYS A 163 -3.12 3.54 2.51
CA LYS A 163 -3.99 3.57 3.69
C LYS A 163 -3.17 3.22 4.93
N PRO A 164 -3.64 3.56 6.15
CA PRO A 164 -2.89 3.28 7.39
C PRO A 164 -2.47 1.82 7.57
N GLU A 165 -3.27 0.87 7.06
CA GLU A 165 -3.03 -0.57 7.14
C GLU A 165 -1.79 -1.02 6.33
N ASN A 166 -1.42 -0.25 5.30
CA ASN A 166 -0.28 -0.53 4.41
C ASN A 166 0.95 0.33 4.77
N ILE A 167 0.93 0.99 5.93
CA ILE A 167 2.06 1.76 6.45
C ILE A 167 2.68 0.99 7.62
N PHE A 168 4.00 0.97 7.66
CA PHE A 168 4.78 0.29 8.67
C PHE A 168 5.83 1.23 9.27
N VAL A 169 6.32 0.88 10.45
CA VAL A 169 7.30 1.69 11.18
C VAL A 169 8.55 0.85 11.44
N SER A 170 9.69 1.37 11.02
CA SER A 170 10.99 0.75 11.30
C SER A 170 11.35 0.93 12.77
N ARG A 171 12.32 0.12 13.26
CA ARG A 171 12.89 0.28 14.59
C ARG A 171 13.58 1.63 14.82
N PHE A 172 13.87 2.38 13.78
CA PHE A 172 14.47 3.71 13.83
C PHE A 172 13.44 4.83 13.75
N GLY A 173 12.16 4.50 13.65
CA GLY A 173 11.06 5.46 13.60
C GLY A 173 10.79 6.02 12.19
N ASP A 174 11.32 5.40 11.12
CA ASP A 174 10.99 5.77 9.75
C ASP A 174 9.72 5.07 9.32
N PHE A 175 8.88 5.78 8.58
CA PHE A 175 7.66 5.22 8.01
C PHE A 175 7.95 4.61 6.64
N LYS A 176 7.43 3.40 6.43
CA LYS A 176 7.62 2.63 5.22
C LYS A 176 6.28 2.27 4.59
N LEU A 177 6.21 2.37 3.29
CA LEU A 177 5.06 1.94 2.50
C LEU A 177 5.22 0.46 2.12
N GLY A 178 4.20 -0.33 2.34
CA GLY A 178 4.16 -1.75 1.98
C GLY A 178 2.87 -2.11 1.27
N ASP A 179 2.73 -3.38 0.94
CA ASP A 179 1.56 -3.92 0.25
C ASP A 179 1.26 -3.19 -1.08
N PHE A 180 2.28 -3.06 -1.91
CA PHE A 180 2.12 -2.65 -3.30
C PHE A 180 1.17 -3.64 -3.96
N GLY A 181 0.06 -3.18 -4.47
CA GLY A 181 -1.11 -3.87 -4.99
C GLY A 181 -0.97 -5.26 -5.61
N ILE A 182 -0.16 -6.13 -4.98
CA ILE A 182 0.29 -7.47 -5.40
C ILE A 182 -0.86 -8.40 -5.86
N ALA A 183 -2.08 -7.96 -5.82
CA ALA A 183 -3.20 -8.79 -6.20
C ALA A 183 -4.37 -7.96 -6.74
N ARG A 184 -4.13 -6.77 -7.25
CA ARG A 184 -5.22 -5.89 -7.69
C ARG A 184 -5.80 -6.28 -9.04
N GLU A 185 -5.04 -6.97 -9.88
CA GLU A 185 -5.61 -7.63 -11.06
C GLU A 185 -6.51 -8.79 -10.62
N LEU A 186 -6.16 -9.49 -9.52
CA LEU A 186 -7.03 -10.48 -8.89
C LEU A 186 -8.37 -9.87 -8.41
N GLU A 187 -8.37 -8.60 -7.92
CA GLU A 187 -9.63 -7.92 -7.54
C GLU A 187 -10.56 -7.62 -8.71
N LYS A 188 -10.05 -7.40 -9.90
CA LYS A 188 -10.90 -7.20 -11.09
C LYS A 188 -11.66 -8.47 -11.44
N THR A 189 -11.10 -9.61 -11.13
CA THR A 189 -11.60 -10.93 -11.45
C THR A 189 -12.43 -11.51 -10.30
N MET A 190 -12.07 -11.19 -9.04
CA MET A 190 -12.79 -11.64 -7.85
C MET A 190 -13.99 -10.73 -7.58
N SER A 191 -15.18 -11.31 -7.68
CA SER A 191 -16.48 -10.67 -7.48
C SER A 191 -16.59 -9.77 -6.25
N THR A 192 -17.24 -8.64 -6.44
CA THR A 192 -18.09 -7.77 -5.58
C THR A 192 -18.03 -7.85 -4.03
N LEU A 193 -17.46 -8.86 -3.40
CA LEU A 193 -17.55 -9.07 -1.94
C LEU A 193 -16.42 -8.40 -1.12
N SER A 194 -15.25 -8.09 -1.71
CA SER A 194 -14.13 -7.47 -1.00
C SER A 194 -14.14 -5.93 -1.01
N LYS A 195 -15.11 -5.31 -1.66
CA LYS A 195 -15.18 -3.85 -1.89
C LYS A 195 -15.39 -2.97 -0.63
N LYS A 196 -15.68 -3.55 0.53
CA LYS A 196 -16.16 -2.80 1.71
C LYS A 196 -15.17 -1.87 2.42
N GLY A 197 -13.87 -1.94 2.17
CA GLY A 197 -12.86 -1.10 2.83
C GLY A 197 -12.04 -0.20 1.89
N THR A 198 -11.95 -0.57 0.63
CA THR A 198 -11.00 -0.04 -0.36
C THR A 198 -11.33 1.39 -0.82
N TYR A 199 -12.60 1.80 -0.83
CA TYR A 199 -13.02 3.12 -1.35
C TYR A 199 -12.71 4.30 -0.42
N SER A 200 -12.37 4.05 0.85
CA SER A 200 -12.23 5.11 1.86
C SER A 200 -11.13 6.13 1.54
N TYR A 201 -10.04 5.69 0.90
CA TYR A 201 -8.90 6.53 0.51
C TYR A 201 -8.78 6.74 -0.99
N MET A 202 -9.70 6.17 -1.76
CA MET A 202 -9.68 6.23 -3.22
C MET A 202 -9.90 7.65 -3.74
N ALA A 203 -9.15 8.02 -4.78
CA ALA A 203 -9.32 9.29 -5.46
C ALA A 203 -10.59 9.32 -6.32
N PRO A 204 -11.22 10.51 -6.53
CA PRO A 204 -12.49 10.63 -7.25
C PRO A 204 -12.46 10.06 -8.66
N GLU A 205 -11.39 10.31 -9.41
CA GLU A 205 -11.20 9.80 -10.77
C GLU A 205 -11.12 8.26 -10.83
N MET A 206 -10.46 7.65 -9.83
CA MET A 206 -10.44 6.19 -9.72
C MET A 206 -11.82 5.62 -9.37
N TYR A 207 -12.54 6.31 -8.46
CA TYR A 207 -13.90 5.89 -8.07
C TYR A 207 -14.86 5.93 -9.25
N ARG A 208 -14.71 6.92 -10.16
CA ARG A 208 -15.51 7.05 -11.38
C ARG A 208 -15.06 6.13 -12.53
N GLY A 209 -13.93 5.41 -12.36
CA GLY A 209 -13.39 4.55 -13.42
C GLY A 209 -12.75 5.34 -14.57
N GLU A 210 -12.36 6.59 -14.35
CA GLU A 210 -11.70 7.44 -15.33
C GLU A 210 -10.20 7.08 -15.47
N GLN A 211 -9.56 7.62 -16.50
CA GLN A 211 -8.10 7.55 -16.60
C GLN A 211 -7.46 8.34 -15.45
N TYR A 212 -6.41 7.80 -14.87
CA TYR A 212 -5.72 8.40 -13.74
C TYR A 212 -4.20 8.14 -13.81
N ASP A 213 -3.45 8.93 -13.06
CA ASP A 213 -2.00 8.83 -12.92
C ASP A 213 -1.57 8.74 -11.44
N SER A 214 -0.27 8.92 -11.14
CA SER A 214 0.29 8.83 -9.79
C SER A 214 -0.28 9.84 -8.78
N ARG A 215 -1.01 10.87 -9.20
CA ARG A 215 -1.66 11.83 -8.31
C ARG A 215 -2.80 11.22 -7.47
N VAL A 216 -3.26 10.01 -7.82
CA VAL A 216 -4.19 9.25 -6.96
C VAL A 216 -3.54 8.85 -5.63
N ASP A 217 -2.22 8.57 -5.66
CA ASP A 217 -1.46 8.25 -4.45
C ASP A 217 -1.24 9.49 -3.57
N ILE A 218 -1.03 10.67 -4.19
CA ILE A 218 -0.97 11.94 -3.47
C ILE A 218 -2.29 12.23 -2.75
N TYR A 219 -3.42 12.00 -3.41
CA TYR A 219 -4.75 12.14 -2.80
C TYR A 219 -4.94 11.19 -1.62
N ALA A 220 -4.61 9.92 -1.80
CA ALA A 220 -4.74 8.91 -0.76
C ALA A 220 -3.85 9.23 0.46
N LEU A 221 -2.59 9.63 0.24
CA LEU A 221 -1.69 10.11 1.29
C LEU A 221 -2.26 11.35 2.00
N GLY A 222 -2.77 12.32 1.23
CA GLY A 222 -3.45 13.49 1.78
C GLY A 222 -4.58 13.12 2.74
N LEU A 223 -5.41 12.13 2.38
CA LEU A 223 -6.48 11.62 3.25
C LEU A 223 -5.98 10.88 4.49
N VAL A 224 -4.83 10.20 4.42
CA VAL A 224 -4.20 9.62 5.62
C VAL A 224 -3.80 10.73 6.57
N LEU A 225 -3.11 11.79 6.08
CA LEU A 225 -2.71 12.92 6.91
C LEU A 225 -3.94 13.67 7.46
N TYR A 226 -4.96 13.89 6.62
CA TYR A 226 -6.22 14.50 7.03
C TYR A 226 -6.83 13.76 8.21
N LYS A 227 -7.00 12.44 8.09
CA LYS A 227 -7.60 11.61 9.14
C LYS A 227 -6.84 11.71 10.46
N LEU A 228 -5.51 11.68 10.41
CA LEU A 228 -4.65 11.77 11.60
C LEU A 228 -4.75 13.15 12.29
N MET A 229 -4.98 14.20 11.52
CA MET A 229 -5.16 15.57 12.01
C MET A 229 -6.65 15.96 12.17
N ASN A 230 -7.55 14.98 12.25
CA ASN A 230 -9.00 15.20 12.36
C ASN A 230 -9.65 14.15 13.26
N HIS A 231 -9.14 13.98 14.49
CA HIS A 231 -9.63 13.01 15.47
C HIS A 231 -9.79 11.58 14.90
N ASN A 232 -8.89 11.15 14.02
CA ASN A 232 -8.98 9.88 13.29
C ASN A 232 -10.27 9.72 12.44
N ARG A 233 -10.83 10.83 11.95
CA ARG A 233 -12.02 10.86 11.09
C ARG A 233 -11.68 11.36 9.69
N LEU A 234 -12.17 10.65 8.69
CA LEU A 234 -12.13 11.13 7.30
C LEU A 234 -13.07 12.33 7.12
N PRO A 235 -12.88 13.14 6.06
CA PRO A 235 -13.73 14.30 5.79
C PRO A 235 -15.22 13.95 5.84
N PHE A 236 -16.03 14.89 6.38
CA PHE A 236 -17.49 14.79 6.53
C PHE A 236 -18.01 13.78 7.55
N LEU A 237 -17.13 13.05 8.25
CA LEU A 237 -17.56 12.25 9.40
C LEU A 237 -17.76 13.14 10.63
N ASN A 238 -18.84 12.91 11.35
CA ASN A 238 -19.14 13.67 12.59
C ASN A 238 -18.09 13.36 13.67
N LEU A 239 -17.42 14.41 14.19
CA LEU A 239 -16.35 14.30 15.18
C LEU A 239 -16.87 13.95 16.57
N GLU A 240 -18.10 14.35 16.91
CA GLU A 240 -18.71 14.14 18.24
C GLU A 240 -19.36 12.77 18.37
N LYS A 241 -19.67 12.12 17.26
CA LYS A 241 -20.37 10.83 17.25
C LYS A 241 -19.44 9.70 17.70
N GLN A 242 -19.74 9.04 18.80
CA GLN A 242 -18.89 7.95 19.32
C GLN A 242 -18.79 6.78 18.35
N LEU A 243 -19.91 6.34 17.79
CA LEU A 243 -19.96 5.21 16.84
C LEU A 243 -20.31 5.70 15.44
N ILE A 244 -19.37 5.52 14.50
CA ILE A 244 -19.58 5.80 13.07
C ILE A 244 -20.21 4.57 12.42
N THR A 245 -21.42 4.73 11.90
CA THR A 245 -22.16 3.68 11.19
C THR A 245 -21.67 3.53 9.74
N TYR A 246 -22.06 2.44 9.10
CA TYR A 246 -21.83 2.24 7.65
C TYR A 246 -22.45 3.38 6.83
N ARG A 247 -23.67 3.79 7.16
CA ARG A 247 -24.38 4.90 6.49
C ARG A 247 -23.62 6.24 6.63
N ASP A 248 -23.02 6.52 7.78
CA ASP A 248 -22.20 7.72 7.95
C ASP A 248 -21.00 7.71 7.01
N LYS A 249 -20.32 6.56 6.87
CA LYS A 249 -19.17 6.38 5.97
C LYS A 249 -19.58 6.53 4.50
N GLU A 250 -20.71 5.94 4.12
CA GLU A 250 -21.25 6.02 2.77
C GLU A 250 -21.64 7.46 2.39
N ASN A 251 -22.33 8.16 3.28
CA ASN A 251 -22.68 9.57 3.09
C ASN A 251 -21.42 10.46 2.97
N ALA A 252 -20.44 10.26 3.83
CA ALA A 252 -19.17 11.01 3.79
C ALA A 252 -18.40 10.74 2.49
N LEU A 253 -18.40 9.49 2.02
CA LEU A 253 -17.81 9.10 0.73
C LEU A 253 -18.54 9.80 -0.42
N THR A 254 -19.86 9.74 -0.46
CA THR A 254 -20.69 10.36 -1.50
C THR A 254 -20.42 11.87 -1.60
N ARG A 255 -20.38 12.60 -0.48
CA ARG A 255 -20.06 14.03 -0.44
C ARG A 255 -18.67 14.31 -1.01
N ARG A 256 -17.69 13.50 -0.65
CA ARG A 256 -16.31 13.61 -1.18
C ARG A 256 -16.25 13.33 -2.69
N MET A 257 -16.99 12.32 -3.17
CA MET A 257 -17.02 11.94 -4.58
C MET A 257 -17.88 12.88 -5.46
N SER A 258 -18.73 13.71 -4.84
CA SER A 258 -19.46 14.77 -5.54
C SER A 258 -18.67 16.09 -5.66
N GLY A 259 -17.45 16.17 -5.10
CA GLY A 259 -16.62 17.37 -5.18
C GLY A 259 -17.00 18.45 -4.16
N GLU A 260 -17.74 18.08 -3.08
CA GLU A 260 -18.00 19.04 -2.00
C GLU A 260 -16.70 19.49 -1.35
N THR A 261 -16.59 20.80 -1.09
CA THR A 261 -15.38 21.40 -0.48
C THR A 261 -15.07 20.74 0.87
N LEU A 262 -13.86 20.21 1.01
CA LEU A 262 -13.45 19.56 2.25
C LEU A 262 -13.29 20.57 3.38
N PRO A 263 -13.82 20.29 4.59
CA PRO A 263 -13.53 21.11 5.77
C PRO A 263 -12.04 20.98 6.14
N ALA A 264 -11.50 22.00 6.78
CA ALA A 264 -10.14 21.92 7.33
C ALA A 264 -10.07 20.84 8.45
N PRO A 265 -8.97 20.06 8.53
CA PRO A 265 -8.77 19.15 9.64
C PRO A 265 -8.57 19.92 10.95
N VAL A 266 -9.28 19.52 12.02
CA VAL A 266 -9.43 20.33 13.25
C VAL A 266 -8.17 20.38 14.12
N ASP A 267 -7.28 19.39 14.00
CA ASP A 267 -6.04 19.29 14.80
C ASP A 267 -4.81 19.85 14.05
N ALA A 268 -4.98 20.31 12.79
CA ALA A 268 -3.90 20.87 12.00
C ALA A 268 -3.83 22.40 12.11
N GLY A 269 -2.62 22.94 12.25
CA GLY A 269 -2.40 24.36 12.05
C GLY A 269 -2.77 24.80 10.63
N GLU A 270 -3.08 26.08 10.42
CA GLU A 270 -3.58 26.64 9.16
C GLU A 270 -2.69 26.26 7.95
N ALA A 271 -1.37 26.41 8.09
CA ALA A 271 -0.43 26.11 7.03
C ALA A 271 -0.45 24.60 6.66
N PHE A 272 -0.42 23.71 7.65
CA PHE A 272 -0.44 22.28 7.40
C PHE A 272 -1.81 21.80 6.90
N GLY A 273 -2.90 22.36 7.45
CA GLY A 273 -4.25 22.11 6.96
C GLY A 273 -4.40 22.48 5.47
N SER A 274 -3.86 23.60 5.05
CA SER A 274 -3.86 24.03 3.64
C SER A 274 -3.08 23.07 2.73
N VAL A 275 -1.94 22.57 3.18
CA VAL A 275 -1.14 21.56 2.45
C VAL A 275 -1.92 20.25 2.31
N ILE A 276 -2.56 19.78 3.38
CA ILE A 276 -3.42 18.58 3.35
C ILE A 276 -4.59 18.74 2.39
N LEU A 277 -5.31 19.87 2.46
CA LEU A 277 -6.46 20.13 1.60
C LEU A 277 -6.07 20.21 0.12
N LYS A 278 -4.93 20.80 -0.19
CA LYS A 278 -4.39 20.82 -1.56
C LYS A 278 -4.08 19.39 -2.07
N ALA A 279 -3.47 18.54 -1.25
CA ALA A 279 -3.23 17.14 -1.63
C ALA A 279 -4.54 16.39 -1.89
N CYS A 280 -5.61 16.73 -1.15
CA CYS A 280 -6.94 16.15 -1.24
C CYS A 280 -7.87 16.87 -2.24
N ALA A 281 -7.38 17.77 -3.09
CA ALA A 281 -8.22 18.48 -4.05
C ALA A 281 -8.98 17.50 -4.98
N TYR A 282 -10.24 17.83 -5.28
CA TYR A 282 -11.11 16.98 -6.10
C TYR A 282 -10.57 16.82 -7.51
N ASP A 283 -10.21 17.93 -8.17
CA ASP A 283 -9.52 17.90 -9.46
C ASP A 283 -8.04 17.56 -9.25
N ALA A 284 -7.56 16.52 -9.91
CA ALA A 284 -6.15 16.11 -9.85
C ALA A 284 -5.18 17.21 -10.31
N LYS A 285 -5.62 18.16 -11.16
CA LYS A 285 -4.80 19.29 -11.61
C LYS A 285 -4.52 20.31 -10.51
N GLU A 286 -5.38 20.39 -9.51
CA GLU A 286 -5.24 21.29 -8.35
C GLU A 286 -4.38 20.71 -7.24
N ARG A 287 -4.10 19.40 -7.27
CA ARG A 287 -3.21 18.70 -6.32
C ARG A 287 -1.74 19.09 -6.58
N TYR A 288 -0.87 18.62 -5.71
CA TYR A 288 0.56 18.55 -6.03
C TYR A 288 0.75 17.65 -7.25
N GLN A 289 1.53 18.12 -8.23
CA GLN A 289 1.66 17.39 -9.50
C GLN A 289 2.64 16.22 -9.39
N THR A 290 3.54 16.26 -8.39
CA THR A 290 4.52 15.23 -8.12
C THR A 290 4.71 15.04 -6.60
N PRO A 291 5.12 13.86 -6.13
CA PRO A 291 5.37 13.61 -4.71
C PRO A 291 6.45 14.50 -4.10
N ASP A 292 7.49 14.88 -4.87
CA ASP A 292 8.54 15.80 -4.41
C ASP A 292 7.98 17.18 -4.08
N LYS A 293 7.04 17.70 -4.88
CA LYS A 293 6.37 18.99 -4.59
C LYS A 293 5.50 18.92 -3.34
N PHE A 294 4.90 17.79 -3.08
CA PHE A 294 4.15 17.57 -1.84
C PHE A 294 5.11 17.51 -0.64
N ARG A 295 6.21 16.76 -0.76
CA ARG A 295 7.26 16.70 0.27
C ARG A 295 7.87 18.05 0.57
N GLU A 296 8.25 18.83 -0.45
CA GLU A 296 8.81 20.18 -0.28
C GLU A 296 7.88 21.08 0.55
N ALA A 297 6.57 21.04 0.28
CA ALA A 297 5.59 21.82 1.05
C ALA A 297 5.51 21.36 2.52
N LEU A 298 5.59 20.07 2.81
CA LEU A 298 5.62 19.55 4.17
C LEU A 298 6.93 19.93 4.90
N GLU A 299 8.07 19.84 4.21
CA GLU A 299 9.39 20.17 4.75
C GLU A 299 9.49 21.67 5.03
N GLU A 300 8.90 22.53 4.21
CA GLU A 300 8.87 23.98 4.43
C GLU A 300 8.16 24.34 5.75
N ILE A 301 7.03 23.70 6.05
CA ILE A 301 6.34 23.91 7.32
C ILE A 301 7.14 23.33 8.49
N ARG A 302 7.67 22.12 8.33
CA ARG A 302 8.33 21.38 9.41
C ARG A 302 9.64 22.02 9.85
N TYR A 303 10.44 22.52 8.90
CA TYR A 303 11.81 23.00 9.14
C TYR A 303 11.97 24.51 8.95
N GLY A 304 10.94 25.20 8.46
CA GLY A 304 10.97 26.63 8.15
C GLY A 304 11.76 26.95 6.86
N THR A 305 11.65 28.18 6.42
CA THR A 305 12.36 28.68 5.22
C THR A 305 13.88 28.81 5.40
N ALA A 306 14.38 28.76 6.63
CA ALA A 306 15.80 28.93 6.95
C ALA A 306 16.73 27.87 6.33
N ASN A 307 16.22 26.70 5.97
CA ASN A 307 17.03 25.63 5.35
C ASN A 307 17.23 25.81 3.83
N ARG A 308 16.52 26.73 3.18
CA ARG A 308 16.74 27.03 1.75
C ARG A 308 18.02 27.81 1.48
N GLU A 309 18.48 28.61 2.45
CA GLU A 309 19.68 29.42 2.28
C GLU A 309 20.98 28.67 2.59
N GLN A 310 20.94 27.58 3.29
CA GLN A 310 22.13 26.79 3.65
C GLN A 310 22.37 25.60 2.73
N GLY A 311 22.06 25.64 1.46
CA GLY A 311 22.60 24.82 0.35
C GLY A 311 23.04 23.36 0.64
N VAL A 312 22.62 22.77 1.76
CA VAL A 312 22.92 21.39 2.11
C VAL A 312 21.74 20.50 1.67
N HIS A 313 21.47 20.53 0.37
CA HIS A 313 21.03 19.31 -0.27
C HIS A 313 22.27 18.39 -0.33
N GLU A 314 22.49 17.56 0.66
CA GLU A 314 23.06 16.26 0.33
C GLU A 314 22.11 15.65 -0.70
N LYS A 315 22.43 15.85 -1.97
CA LYS A 315 21.90 15.01 -3.02
C LYS A 315 22.14 13.60 -2.50
N PRO A 316 21.09 12.75 -2.38
CA PRO A 316 21.35 11.34 -2.13
C PRO A 316 22.47 10.98 -3.10
N LYS A 317 23.58 10.45 -2.56
CA LYS A 317 24.67 9.97 -3.44
C LYS A 317 23.97 9.13 -4.49
N PRO A 318 24.27 9.35 -5.79
CA PRO A 318 23.69 8.51 -6.82
C PRO A 318 23.94 7.08 -6.34
N VAL A 319 22.86 6.36 -6.05
CA VAL A 319 22.94 4.91 -5.96
C VAL A 319 23.55 4.57 -7.32
N GLU A 320 24.76 3.95 -7.33
CA GLU A 320 25.37 3.53 -8.57
C GLU A 320 24.27 2.96 -9.43
N GLU A 321 24.00 3.60 -10.55
CA GLU A 321 22.94 3.21 -11.48
C GLU A 321 23.17 1.74 -11.78
N ARG A 322 22.44 0.86 -11.10
CA ARG A 322 22.33 -0.50 -11.58
C ARG A 322 21.74 -0.35 -12.97
N PRO A 323 22.36 -0.88 -14.01
CA PRO A 323 21.86 -0.73 -15.35
C PRO A 323 20.40 -1.15 -15.36
N VAL A 324 19.52 -0.24 -15.77
CA VAL A 324 18.12 -0.53 -16.03
C VAL A 324 18.16 -1.72 -17.01
N PRO A 325 17.54 -2.87 -16.69
CA PRO A 325 17.54 -3.99 -17.59
C PRO A 325 17.06 -3.53 -18.96
N GLU A 326 17.76 -3.90 -20.04
CA GLU A 326 17.43 -3.54 -21.44
C GLU A 326 16.02 -3.98 -21.85
N SER A 327 15.35 -4.79 -21.04
CA SER A 327 13.96 -5.17 -21.21
C SER A 327 13.17 -4.85 -19.94
N MET A 328 12.54 -3.68 -19.88
CA MET A 328 11.45 -3.45 -18.95
C MET A 328 10.35 -4.50 -19.16
N PRO A 329 9.83 -5.14 -18.11
CA PRO A 329 8.66 -6.01 -18.25
C PRO A 329 7.52 -5.30 -18.99
N LYS A 330 6.85 -5.98 -19.94
CA LYS A 330 5.83 -5.38 -20.82
C LYS A 330 4.74 -4.61 -20.06
N PHE A 331 4.37 -5.05 -18.88
CA PHE A 331 3.32 -4.38 -18.06
C PHE A 331 3.75 -3.01 -17.52
N LEU A 332 5.05 -2.77 -17.28
CA LEU A 332 5.56 -1.43 -16.93
C LEU A 332 5.52 -0.50 -18.16
N GLN A 333 5.71 -1.06 -19.37
CA GLN A 333 5.57 -0.32 -20.63
C GLN A 333 4.10 0.02 -20.92
N GLU A 334 3.15 -0.87 -20.62
CA GLU A 334 1.72 -0.63 -20.79
C GLU A 334 1.18 0.37 -19.76
N GLY A 335 1.74 0.41 -18.55
CA GLY A 335 1.46 1.44 -17.55
C GLY A 335 1.86 2.83 -18.04
N ALA A 336 3.00 2.95 -18.72
CA ALA A 336 3.47 4.20 -19.32
C ALA A 336 2.65 4.59 -20.57
N ALA A 337 2.18 3.63 -21.37
CA ALA A 337 1.36 3.89 -22.55
C ALA A 337 -0.08 4.33 -22.22
N ARG A 338 -0.56 4.09 -20.99
CA ARG A 338 -1.84 4.60 -20.50
C ARG A 338 -1.74 5.97 -19.85
N GLN A 339 -0.52 6.54 -19.76
CA GLN A 339 -0.24 7.89 -19.25
C GLN A 339 -0.08 8.93 -20.36
N LEU A 340 -0.08 8.53 -21.63
CA LEU A 340 -0.11 9.38 -22.83
C LEU A 340 -1.52 9.39 -23.44
#